data_2cf6aae8f5e61f0068103d144e18bc01
#
_entry.id   2cf6aae8f5e61f0068103d144e18bc01
#
_cell.length_a   1.000
_cell.length_b   1.000
_cell.length_c   1.000
_cell.angle_alpha   90.00
_cell.angle_beta   90.00
_cell.angle_gamma   90.00
#
_symmetry.space_group_name_H-M   'P 1'
#
loop_
_entity.id
_entity.type
_entity.pdbx_description
1 polymer ?
#
loop_
_entity_poly.entity_id
_entity_poly.type
_entity_poly.pdbx_seq_one_letter_code
_entity_poly.pdbx_strand_id
1 'polypeptide(L)'
;YICLARPGASNQTIMRTLLDNIANLDKDDIVILNWTWINRWDFYNLQEEKWSTVRPASNEATEFDKLYYKYFQSELWDKLETLKSMYLANSILNSYGIKFVQTSIDDLVFNTEDHPPDYILALQNSLNNDILYFGNKGFYAWAKDNNFPMSKGVGHPLEKAHKEAYEHANKKFTQS
;
A
#
# COMPACT_ATOMS: atom_id res chain seq x y z
N TYR A 1 18.20 1.71 9.99
CA TYR A 1 16.93 2.02 9.36
C TYR A 1 17.15 2.68 8.00
N ILE A 2 16.59 2.07 6.95
CA ILE A 2 16.63 2.60 5.58
C ILE A 2 15.19 2.89 5.17
N CYS A 3 14.88 4.14 4.76
CA CYS A 3 13.57 4.51 4.25
C CYS A 3 13.63 4.60 2.71
N LEU A 4 12.90 3.70 2.05
CA LEU A 4 12.77 3.65 0.60
C LEU A 4 11.43 4.24 0.10
N ALA A 5 10.60 4.75 1.02
CA ALA A 5 9.32 5.34 0.68
C ALA A 5 9.48 6.59 -0.20
N ARG A 6 8.60 6.72 -1.19
CA ARG A 6 8.59 7.87 -2.13
C ARG A 6 7.23 8.54 -2.09
N PRO A 7 7.15 9.88 -2.01
CA PRO A 7 5.90 10.60 -2.09
C PRO A 7 5.15 10.28 -3.39
N GLY A 8 3.85 9.97 -3.26
CA GLY A 8 3.00 9.71 -4.42
C GLY A 8 3.22 8.35 -5.11
N ALA A 9 4.00 7.44 -4.52
CA ALA A 9 4.17 6.08 -5.05
C ALA A 9 2.82 5.35 -5.19
N SER A 10 2.72 4.48 -6.19
CA SER A 10 1.65 3.48 -6.33
C SER A 10 2.03 2.19 -5.58
N ASN A 11 1.07 1.24 -5.46
CA ASN A 11 1.33 -0.08 -4.91
C ASN A 11 2.31 -0.89 -5.79
N GLN A 12 2.28 -0.69 -7.10
CA GLN A 12 3.24 -1.28 -8.04
C GLN A 12 4.67 -0.72 -7.83
N THR A 13 4.80 0.59 -7.52
CA THR A 13 6.12 1.17 -7.16
C THR A 13 6.64 0.55 -5.86
N ILE A 14 5.79 0.37 -4.84
CA ILE A 14 6.18 -0.28 -3.58
C ILE A 14 6.70 -1.69 -3.86
N MET A 15 5.96 -2.47 -4.68
CA MET A 15 6.36 -3.83 -5.05
C MET A 15 7.69 -3.86 -5.83
N ARG A 16 7.88 -2.98 -6.82
CA ARG A 16 9.17 -2.90 -7.55
C ARG A 16 10.32 -2.52 -6.63
N THR A 17 10.10 -1.58 -5.71
CA THR A 17 11.12 -1.19 -4.73
C THR A 17 11.53 -2.38 -3.85
N LEU A 18 10.59 -3.23 -3.44
CA LEU A 18 10.90 -4.47 -2.74
C LEU A 18 11.75 -5.40 -3.61
N LEU A 19 11.35 -5.64 -4.86
CA LEU A 19 12.07 -6.51 -5.79
C LEU A 19 13.50 -6.04 -6.07
N ASP A 20 13.70 -4.73 -6.23
CA ASP A 20 15.01 -4.12 -6.47
C ASP A 20 15.97 -4.29 -5.27
N ASN A 21 15.42 -4.50 -4.07
CA ASN A 21 16.21 -4.56 -2.85
C ASN A 21 16.24 -5.95 -2.19
N ILE A 22 15.43 -6.90 -2.63
CA ILE A 22 15.27 -8.21 -1.96
C ILE A 22 16.59 -8.97 -1.82
N ALA A 23 17.47 -8.88 -2.80
CA ALA A 23 18.79 -9.55 -2.77
C ALA A 23 19.77 -8.95 -1.74
N ASN A 24 19.47 -7.76 -1.22
CA ASN A 24 20.28 -7.07 -0.22
C ASN A 24 19.77 -7.26 1.21
N LEU A 25 18.64 -7.96 1.38
CA LEU A 25 18.04 -8.24 2.68
C LEU A 25 18.55 -9.57 3.24
N ASP A 26 18.68 -9.64 4.56
CA ASP A 26 19.00 -10.87 5.27
C ASP A 26 17.91 -11.25 6.31
N LYS A 27 18.09 -12.38 6.99
CA LYS A 27 17.10 -12.93 7.92
C LYS A 27 16.87 -12.08 9.19
N ASP A 28 17.82 -11.21 9.50
CA ASP A 28 17.75 -10.33 10.67
C ASP A 28 17.07 -9.01 10.35
N ASP A 29 16.88 -8.72 9.06
CA ASP A 29 16.15 -7.54 8.61
C ASP A 29 14.65 -7.64 8.88
N ILE A 30 14.04 -6.49 9.09
CA ILE A 30 12.60 -6.33 9.23
C ILE A 30 12.11 -5.39 8.14
N VAL A 31 11.18 -5.88 7.29
CA VAL A 31 10.58 -5.09 6.23
C VAL A 31 9.21 -4.58 6.67
N ILE A 32 8.98 -3.28 6.54
CA ILE A 32 7.67 -2.67 6.76
C ILE A 32 7.15 -2.17 5.41
N LEU A 33 6.06 -2.75 4.93
CA LEU A 33 5.36 -2.34 3.72
C LEU A 33 4.10 -1.57 4.10
N ASN A 34 4.02 -0.31 3.67
CA ASN A 34 2.83 0.50 3.86
C ASN A 34 2.18 0.75 2.49
N TRP A 35 1.16 -0.04 2.17
CA TRP A 35 0.43 0.04 0.92
C TRP A 35 -0.37 1.33 0.85
N THR A 36 -0.33 1.98 -0.32
CA THR A 36 -0.96 3.28 -0.57
C THR A 36 -2.37 3.13 -1.15
N TRP A 37 -2.96 4.24 -1.58
CA TRP A 37 -4.27 4.28 -2.22
C TRP A 37 -4.32 3.37 -3.45
N ILE A 38 -5.40 2.57 -3.59
CA ILE A 38 -5.54 1.60 -4.68
C ILE A 38 -5.61 2.25 -6.06
N ASN A 39 -6.11 3.45 -6.15
CA ASN A 39 -6.35 4.18 -7.40
C ASN A 39 -5.11 4.87 -7.99
N ARG A 40 -3.91 4.53 -7.53
CA ARG A 40 -2.65 4.97 -8.12
C ARG A 40 -2.11 3.88 -9.02
N TRP A 41 -1.89 4.20 -10.29
CA TRP A 41 -1.43 3.24 -11.29
C TRP A 41 -0.12 3.68 -11.94
N ASP A 42 0.75 2.74 -12.24
CA ASP A 42 2.04 3.02 -12.88
C ASP A 42 2.07 2.54 -14.32
N PHE A 43 2.74 3.32 -15.15
CA PHE A 43 3.08 2.95 -16.52
C PHE A 43 4.53 3.34 -16.83
N TYR A 44 5.13 2.60 -17.78
CA TYR A 44 6.44 2.98 -18.27
C TYR A 44 6.28 4.00 -19.38
N ASN A 45 6.76 5.22 -19.14
CA ASN A 45 6.73 6.30 -20.13
C ASN A 45 7.89 6.08 -21.12
N LEU A 46 7.57 5.68 -22.35
CA LEU A 46 8.56 5.39 -23.40
C LEU A 46 9.31 6.65 -23.85
N GLN A 47 8.73 7.84 -23.77
CA GLN A 47 9.37 9.08 -24.18
C GLN A 47 10.40 9.56 -23.15
N GLU A 48 10.11 9.33 -21.87
CA GLU A 48 10.99 9.76 -20.77
C GLU A 48 11.84 8.60 -20.23
N GLU A 49 11.67 7.40 -20.79
CA GLU A 49 12.36 6.16 -20.39
C GLU A 49 12.32 5.90 -18.88
N LYS A 50 11.18 6.21 -18.24
CA LYS A 50 10.99 6.07 -16.79
C LYS A 50 9.59 5.61 -16.40
N TRP A 51 9.48 5.06 -15.20
CA TRP A 51 8.19 4.80 -14.58
C TRP A 51 7.52 6.10 -14.12
N SER A 52 6.25 6.25 -14.45
CA SER A 52 5.39 7.36 -14.06
C SER A 52 4.15 6.83 -13.36
N THR A 53 3.64 7.58 -12.37
CA THR A 53 2.43 7.20 -11.63
C THR A 53 1.27 8.12 -12.01
N VAL A 54 0.18 7.54 -12.47
CA VAL A 54 -1.12 8.22 -12.65
C VAL A 54 -1.74 8.43 -11.28
N ARG A 55 -2.19 9.65 -10.99
CA ARG A 55 -2.76 10.02 -9.68
C ARG A 55 -4.12 10.70 -9.86
N PRO A 56 -5.14 10.30 -9.08
CA PRO A 56 -6.41 11.01 -9.11
C PRO A 56 -6.23 12.42 -8.56
N ALA A 57 -6.99 13.35 -9.11
CA ALA A 57 -7.12 14.72 -8.61
C ALA A 57 -5.81 15.51 -8.41
N SER A 58 -4.77 15.24 -9.17
CA SER A 58 -3.59 16.07 -9.22
C SER A 58 -3.89 17.37 -9.95
N ASN A 59 -3.52 18.52 -9.38
CA ASN A 59 -3.56 19.80 -10.09
C ASN A 59 -2.64 19.82 -11.34
N GLU A 60 -1.72 18.87 -11.40
CA GLU A 60 -0.76 18.65 -12.48
C GLU A 60 -1.19 17.48 -13.39
N ALA A 61 -2.47 17.03 -13.31
CA ALA A 61 -2.96 15.90 -14.11
C ALA A 61 -2.78 16.18 -15.60
N THR A 62 -2.02 15.33 -16.27
CA THR A 62 -1.81 15.36 -17.72
C THR A 62 -3.08 14.96 -18.46
N GLU A 63 -3.10 15.15 -19.79
CA GLU A 63 -4.20 14.66 -20.60
C GLU A 63 -4.30 13.12 -20.52
N PHE A 64 -3.17 12.43 -20.45
CA PHE A 64 -3.12 10.98 -20.24
C PHE A 64 -3.78 10.55 -18.92
N ASP A 65 -3.49 11.25 -17.82
CA ASP A 65 -4.14 10.96 -16.53
C ASP A 65 -5.66 11.05 -16.63
N LYS A 66 -6.16 12.11 -17.27
CA LYS A 66 -7.61 12.31 -17.48
C LYS A 66 -8.23 11.20 -18.33
N LEU A 67 -7.56 10.78 -19.41
CA LEU A 67 -8.01 9.69 -20.26
C LEU A 67 -8.01 8.35 -19.51
N TYR A 68 -6.97 8.08 -18.72
CA TYR A 68 -6.88 6.89 -17.89
C TYR A 68 -8.07 6.79 -16.93
N TYR A 69 -8.31 7.82 -16.13
CA TYR A 69 -9.44 7.82 -15.19
C TYR A 69 -10.80 7.78 -15.86
N LYS A 70 -10.91 8.31 -17.05
CA LYS A 70 -12.18 8.31 -17.79
C LYS A 70 -12.53 6.96 -18.40
N TYR A 71 -11.52 6.20 -18.87
CA TYR A 71 -11.78 5.03 -19.75
C TYR A 71 -11.20 3.71 -19.22
N PHE A 72 -10.21 3.74 -18.38
CA PHE A 72 -9.47 2.53 -17.97
C PHE A 72 -9.55 2.23 -16.47
N GLN A 73 -9.67 3.25 -15.63
CA GLN A 73 -9.73 3.07 -14.19
C GLN A 73 -11.03 2.37 -13.79
N SER A 74 -10.89 1.34 -12.93
CA SER A 74 -12.03 0.76 -12.23
C SER A 74 -11.57 0.34 -10.83
N GLU A 75 -12.43 0.51 -9.84
CA GLU A 75 -12.12 0.11 -8.46
C GLU A 75 -11.80 -1.38 -8.36
N LEU A 76 -12.52 -2.22 -9.11
CA LEU A 76 -12.28 -3.66 -9.14
C LEU A 76 -10.87 -3.99 -9.64
N TRP A 77 -10.42 -3.33 -10.71
CA TRP A 77 -9.08 -3.53 -11.25
C TRP A 77 -8.00 -3.04 -10.29
N ASP A 78 -8.18 -1.84 -9.72
CA ASP A 78 -7.26 -1.24 -8.76
C ASP A 78 -7.11 -2.11 -7.51
N LYS A 79 -8.23 -2.66 -7.01
CA LYS A 79 -8.27 -3.62 -5.90
C LYS A 79 -7.52 -4.90 -6.24
N LEU A 80 -7.77 -5.49 -7.42
CA LEU A 80 -7.09 -6.71 -7.87
C LEU A 80 -5.57 -6.51 -7.96
N GLU A 81 -5.10 -5.45 -8.60
CA GLU A 81 -3.67 -5.20 -8.79
C GLU A 81 -2.98 -4.91 -7.45
N THR A 82 -3.65 -4.23 -6.52
CA THR A 82 -3.16 -4.02 -5.16
C THR A 82 -3.03 -5.34 -4.40
N LEU A 83 -4.09 -6.16 -4.39
CA LEU A 83 -4.08 -7.47 -3.72
C LEU A 83 -3.02 -8.42 -4.30
N LYS A 84 -2.83 -8.43 -5.62
CA LYS A 84 -1.76 -9.19 -6.28
C LYS A 84 -0.37 -8.74 -5.81
N SER A 85 -0.16 -7.43 -5.70
CA SER A 85 1.11 -6.87 -5.21
C SER A 85 1.38 -7.26 -3.76
N MET A 86 0.35 -7.19 -2.91
CA MET A 86 0.42 -7.61 -1.50
C MET A 86 0.73 -9.12 -1.37
N TYR A 87 0.03 -9.95 -2.15
CA TYR A 87 0.21 -11.40 -2.14
C TYR A 87 1.61 -11.80 -2.62
N LEU A 88 2.09 -11.16 -3.69
CA LEU A 88 3.43 -11.40 -4.22
C LEU A 88 4.51 -11.00 -3.20
N ALA A 89 4.38 -9.83 -2.57
CA ALA A 89 5.29 -9.39 -1.52
C ALA A 89 5.34 -10.38 -0.35
N ASN A 90 4.16 -10.83 0.10
CA ASN A 90 4.04 -11.83 1.15
C ASN A 90 4.78 -13.14 0.79
N SER A 91 4.51 -13.64 -0.41
CA SER A 91 5.12 -14.89 -0.92
C SER A 91 6.65 -14.78 -1.01
N ILE A 92 7.15 -13.67 -1.53
CA ILE A 92 8.60 -13.44 -1.68
C ILE A 92 9.27 -13.34 -0.30
N LEU A 93 8.78 -12.47 0.59
CA LEU A 93 9.39 -12.27 1.90
C LEU A 93 9.41 -13.55 2.73
N ASN A 94 8.32 -14.33 2.69
CA ASN A 94 8.26 -15.64 3.33
C ASN A 94 9.28 -16.62 2.71
N SER A 95 9.43 -16.64 1.38
CA SER A 95 10.38 -17.54 0.71
C SER A 95 11.85 -17.24 1.05
N TYR A 96 12.16 -15.99 1.36
CA TYR A 96 13.48 -15.54 1.82
C TYR A 96 13.65 -15.65 3.35
N GLY A 97 12.60 -15.98 4.10
CA GLY A 97 12.61 -16.04 5.56
C GLY A 97 12.79 -14.70 6.24
N ILE A 98 12.39 -13.61 5.58
CA ILE A 98 12.52 -12.25 6.08
C ILE A 98 11.29 -11.91 6.92
N LYS A 99 11.51 -11.31 8.09
CA LYS A 99 10.43 -10.81 8.94
C LYS A 99 9.81 -9.56 8.34
N PHE A 100 8.49 -9.48 8.34
CA PHE A 100 7.82 -8.31 7.76
C PHE A 100 6.48 -7.99 8.41
N VAL A 101 6.05 -6.76 8.22
CA VAL A 101 4.69 -6.28 8.50
C VAL A 101 4.18 -5.54 7.27
N GLN A 102 2.95 -5.83 6.89
CA GLN A 102 2.22 -5.09 5.88
C GLN A 102 1.11 -4.27 6.54
N THR A 103 0.96 -3.01 6.14
CA THR A 103 -0.14 -2.13 6.54
C THR A 103 -0.79 -1.53 5.31
N SER A 104 -2.03 -1.08 5.37
CA SER A 104 -2.67 -0.34 4.30
C SER A 104 -3.15 1.02 4.77
N ILE A 105 -3.00 2.03 3.93
CA ILE A 105 -3.58 3.35 4.16
C ILE A 105 -5.05 3.38 3.78
N ASP A 106 -5.46 2.54 2.83
CA ASP A 106 -6.76 2.52 2.17
C ASP A 106 -7.61 1.34 2.66
N ASP A 107 -8.83 1.62 3.11
CA ASP A 107 -9.79 0.58 3.56
C ASP A 107 -10.43 -0.16 2.38
N LEU A 108 -10.47 0.45 1.19
CA LEU A 108 -11.14 -0.12 0.01
C LEU A 108 -10.56 -1.46 -0.43
N VAL A 109 -9.28 -1.71 -0.15
CA VAL A 109 -8.61 -2.99 -0.50
C VAL A 109 -9.36 -4.20 0.05
N PHE A 110 -9.90 -4.09 1.27
CA PHE A 110 -10.57 -5.19 1.99
C PHE A 110 -12.07 -4.98 2.16
N ASN A 111 -12.64 -3.95 1.53
CA ASN A 111 -14.08 -3.76 1.53
C ASN A 111 -14.77 -4.87 0.73
N THR A 112 -15.78 -5.52 1.34
CA THR A 112 -16.57 -6.60 0.76
C THR A 112 -18.04 -6.22 0.55
N GLU A 113 -18.43 -4.97 0.88
CA GLU A 113 -19.83 -4.53 0.80
C GLU A 113 -20.38 -4.58 -0.63
N ASP A 114 -19.54 -4.43 -1.64
CA ASP A 114 -19.92 -4.47 -3.06
C ASP A 114 -19.97 -5.88 -3.66
N HIS A 115 -19.96 -6.93 -2.83
CA HIS A 115 -19.97 -8.32 -3.29
C HIS A 115 -18.91 -8.61 -4.36
N PRO A 116 -17.61 -8.47 -4.04
CA PRO A 116 -16.55 -8.63 -5.02
C PRO A 116 -16.53 -10.06 -5.58
N PRO A 117 -16.03 -10.28 -6.81
CA PRO A 117 -15.87 -11.61 -7.40
C PRO A 117 -15.07 -12.57 -6.50
N ASP A 118 -15.31 -13.87 -6.62
CA ASP A 118 -14.69 -14.92 -5.79
C ASP A 118 -13.16 -14.87 -5.77
N TYR A 119 -12.51 -14.50 -6.88
CA TYR A 119 -11.06 -14.37 -6.96
C TYR A 119 -10.53 -13.21 -6.11
N ILE A 120 -11.27 -12.13 -5.96
CA ILE A 120 -10.95 -11.02 -5.05
C ILE A 120 -11.08 -11.49 -3.60
N LEU A 121 -12.20 -12.16 -3.26
CA LEU A 121 -12.41 -12.72 -1.92
C LEU A 121 -11.32 -13.72 -1.55
N ALA A 122 -10.90 -14.57 -2.49
CA ALA A 122 -9.82 -15.53 -2.26
C ALA A 122 -8.49 -14.84 -1.90
N LEU A 123 -8.12 -13.76 -2.63
CA LEU A 123 -6.93 -12.98 -2.32
C LEU A 123 -7.05 -12.24 -0.98
N GLN A 124 -8.19 -11.60 -0.71
CA GLN A 124 -8.43 -10.94 0.58
C GLN A 124 -8.30 -11.92 1.75
N ASN A 125 -8.93 -13.09 1.65
CA ASN A 125 -8.88 -14.12 2.69
C ASN A 125 -7.46 -14.65 2.90
N SER A 126 -6.67 -14.82 1.82
CA SER A 126 -5.28 -15.27 1.94
C SER A 126 -4.37 -14.27 2.63
N LEU A 127 -4.71 -12.99 2.61
CA LEU A 127 -3.90 -11.89 3.17
C LEU A 127 -4.39 -11.40 4.53
N ASN A 128 -5.59 -11.77 4.95
CA ASN A 128 -6.27 -11.17 6.10
C ASN A 128 -5.47 -11.24 7.41
N ASN A 129 -4.69 -12.31 7.61
CA ASN A 129 -3.85 -12.50 8.80
C ASN A 129 -2.49 -11.80 8.71
N ASP A 130 -2.08 -11.39 7.51
CA ASP A 130 -0.75 -10.84 7.24
C ASP A 130 -0.75 -9.31 7.21
N ILE A 131 -1.94 -8.70 7.14
CA ILE A 131 -2.10 -7.25 7.17
C ILE A 131 -2.34 -6.78 8.59
N LEU A 132 -1.57 -5.79 9.02
CA LEU A 132 -1.80 -5.11 10.29
C LEU A 132 -2.85 -4.03 10.09
N TYR A 133 -4.01 -4.26 10.71
CA TYR A 133 -5.06 -3.26 10.80
C TYR A 133 -5.00 -2.51 12.13
N PHE A 134 -5.40 -1.26 12.09
CA PHE A 134 -5.53 -0.40 13.26
C PHE A 134 -7.01 -0.38 13.68
N GLY A 135 -7.43 -1.33 14.53
CA GLY A 135 -8.85 -1.45 14.91
C GLY A 135 -9.77 -1.77 13.71
N ASN A 136 -9.37 -2.72 12.86
CA ASN A 136 -10.05 -3.14 11.62
C ASN A 136 -10.16 -2.05 10.53
N LYS A 137 -9.29 -1.03 10.59
CA LYS A 137 -9.24 0.06 9.61
C LYS A 137 -7.85 0.24 9.04
N GLY A 138 -7.76 0.80 7.86
CA GLY A 138 -6.50 1.31 7.31
C GLY A 138 -5.96 2.48 8.13
N PHE A 139 -4.69 2.76 7.98
CA PHE A 139 -3.98 3.76 8.78
C PHE A 139 -4.65 5.15 8.75
N TYR A 140 -5.14 5.58 7.58
CA TYR A 140 -5.75 6.90 7.43
C TYR A 140 -7.07 7.03 8.21
N ALA A 141 -8.00 6.08 8.02
CA ALA A 141 -9.29 6.09 8.69
C ALA A 141 -9.12 5.94 10.21
N TRP A 142 -8.23 5.06 10.65
CA TRP A 142 -7.89 4.92 12.07
C TRP A 142 -7.33 6.21 12.67
N ALA A 143 -6.41 6.87 11.98
CA ALA A 143 -5.83 8.12 12.48
C ALA A 143 -6.88 9.23 12.61
N LYS A 144 -7.80 9.31 11.64
CA LYS A 144 -8.91 10.27 11.64
C LYS A 144 -9.89 10.02 12.79
N ASP A 145 -10.30 8.78 13.00
CA ASP A 145 -11.27 8.40 14.04
C ASP A 145 -10.72 8.63 15.45
N ASN A 146 -9.41 8.48 15.63
CA ASN A 146 -8.75 8.74 16.90
C ASN A 146 -8.34 10.23 17.07
N ASN A 147 -8.81 11.11 16.18
CA ASN A 147 -8.55 12.54 16.23
C ASN A 147 -7.05 12.89 16.30
N PHE A 148 -6.21 12.10 15.64
CA PHE A 148 -4.80 12.46 15.53
C PHE A 148 -4.61 13.73 14.71
N PRO A 149 -3.59 14.55 15.04
CA PRO A 149 -3.29 15.73 14.25
C PRO A 149 -3.04 15.39 12.78
N MET A 150 -3.66 16.16 11.88
CA MET A 150 -3.53 16.01 10.43
C MET A 150 -2.83 17.23 9.84
N SER A 151 -2.07 17.03 8.76
CA SER A 151 -1.40 18.13 8.06
C SER A 151 -2.42 19.05 7.39
N LYS A 152 -2.17 20.36 7.43
CA LYS A 152 -3.02 21.35 6.78
C LYS A 152 -2.94 21.21 5.25
N GLY A 153 -4.09 21.21 4.60
CA GLY A 153 -4.21 21.19 3.13
C GLY A 153 -4.22 19.81 2.49
N VAL A 154 -3.38 18.86 2.95
CA VAL A 154 -3.30 17.49 2.36
C VAL A 154 -3.88 16.40 3.25
N GLY A 155 -4.20 16.71 4.51
CA GLY A 155 -4.89 15.81 5.42
C GLY A 155 -4.10 14.54 5.83
N HIS A 156 -2.76 14.54 5.70
CA HIS A 156 -1.97 13.39 6.13
C HIS A 156 -1.82 13.33 7.65
N PRO A 157 -1.91 12.13 8.29
CA PRO A 157 -1.60 11.94 9.68
C PRO A 157 -0.18 12.42 10.01
N LEU A 158 -0.03 13.09 11.16
CA LEU A 158 1.25 13.62 11.62
C LEU A 158 1.95 12.63 12.59
N GLU A 159 3.11 13.05 13.10
CA GLU A 159 4.05 12.25 13.88
C GLU A 159 3.41 11.39 14.98
N LYS A 160 2.44 11.92 15.71
CA LYS A 160 1.77 11.18 16.80
C LYS A 160 1.10 9.91 16.30
N ALA A 161 0.39 9.98 15.15
CA ALA A 161 -0.25 8.80 14.56
C ALA A 161 0.78 7.77 14.10
N HIS A 162 1.88 8.22 13.49
CA HIS A 162 2.96 7.32 13.06
C HIS A 162 3.65 6.63 14.23
N LYS A 163 3.87 7.34 15.34
CA LYS A 163 4.44 6.75 16.56
C LYS A 163 3.55 5.65 17.13
N GLU A 164 2.27 5.92 17.28
CA GLU A 164 1.30 4.94 17.77
C GLU A 164 1.19 3.72 16.82
N ALA A 165 1.18 3.96 15.50
CA ALA A 165 1.19 2.89 14.51
C ALA A 165 2.45 2.02 14.59
N TYR A 166 3.63 2.63 14.81
CA TYR A 166 4.87 1.90 15.04
C TYR A 166 4.79 1.01 16.28
N GLU A 167 4.22 1.51 17.38
CA GLU A 167 4.04 0.72 18.60
C GLU A 167 3.13 -0.49 18.38
N HIS A 168 2.08 -0.35 17.55
CA HIS A 168 1.25 -1.48 17.13
C HIS A 168 2.03 -2.51 16.31
N ALA A 169 2.83 -2.05 15.33
CA ALA A 169 3.65 -2.94 14.51
C ALA A 169 4.69 -3.69 15.36
N ASN A 170 5.36 -2.99 16.28
CA ASN A 170 6.40 -3.55 17.13
C ASN A 170 5.87 -4.66 18.06
N LYS A 171 4.64 -4.56 18.54
CA LYS A 171 4.00 -5.63 19.33
C LYS A 171 3.89 -6.94 18.55
N LYS A 172 3.66 -6.90 17.24
CA LYS A 172 3.59 -8.09 16.39
C LYS A 172 4.92 -8.87 16.35
N PHE A 173 6.06 -8.16 16.41
CA PHE A 173 7.39 -8.78 16.42
C PHE A 173 7.85 -9.27 17.80
N THR A 174 7.31 -8.72 18.87
CA THR A 174 7.71 -9.08 20.24
C THR A 174 6.86 -10.20 20.84
N GLN A 175 5.75 -10.56 20.22
CA GLN A 175 4.83 -11.62 20.69
C GLN A 175 4.95 -12.93 19.87
N SER A 176 5.78 -12.96 18.85
CA SER A 176 6.14 -14.14 18.04
C SER A 176 7.50 -14.67 18.46
#